data_2fd85bbcbcf4d2ceb727adbfa5e6cfb3
#
_entry.id   2fd85bbcbcf4d2ceb727adbfa5e6cfb3
#
_cell.length_a   1.000
_cell.length_b   1.000
_cell.length_c   1.000
_cell.angle_alpha   90.00
_cell.angle_beta   90.00
_cell.angle_gamma   90.00
#
_symmetry.space_group_name_H-M   'P 1'
#
loop_
_entity.id
_entity.type
_entity.pdbx_description
1 polymer ?
#
loop_
_entity_poly.entity_id
_entity_poly.type
_entity_poly.pdbx_seq_one_letter_code
_entity_poly.pdbx_strand_id
1 'polypeptide(L)'
;MAKIAKQLTDLIGNTPLLELNKYSATKHLDTPIIAKVEYFNPGGSVKDRIALAMITDAEQRGILKPGATIIEPTSGNTGVGLALVSAVRGYHLILTMPETMSVERRNLVKAYGARVELTSGKDGMTGAIRRAEELKREIPGSVILQQFENPANPQTHYLTTGKEIWEQTEGKIDIFVAGVGTGGTVSGIGRRLKEYNPNVKVVAVEPASSAVLNGKPSGPHKIQGIGAGFVPKTYDASVIDEVLDIDNDDAIRTGRELAANEGLLTGISSGAAVYAATLLAQRPENRGKRIVTLLPDTGERYLSTVLYAFDEYPL
;
A
#
# COMPACT_ATOMS: atom_id res chain seq x y z
N MET A 1 13.81 -19.91 -16.88
CA MET A 1 15.24 -19.57 -17.06
C MET A 1 15.69 -18.78 -15.84
N ALA A 2 16.73 -19.24 -15.15
CA ALA A 2 17.33 -18.47 -14.06
C ALA A 2 17.97 -17.22 -14.68
N LYS A 3 17.41 -16.05 -14.38
CA LYS A 3 17.96 -14.77 -14.82
C LYS A 3 18.59 -14.08 -13.62
N ILE A 4 19.86 -13.76 -13.72
CA ILE A 4 20.51 -12.85 -12.76
C ILE A 4 19.94 -11.45 -13.02
N ALA A 5 19.30 -10.84 -12.01
CA ALA A 5 18.85 -9.45 -12.05
C ALA A 5 20.06 -8.52 -12.17
N LYS A 6 19.96 -7.50 -13.00
CA LYS A 6 21.06 -6.54 -13.22
C LYS A 6 21.05 -5.40 -12.21
N GLN A 7 19.88 -5.09 -11.68
CA GLN A 7 19.66 -4.05 -10.69
C GLN A 7 18.52 -4.47 -9.75
N LEU A 8 18.48 -3.89 -8.55
CA LEU A 8 17.50 -4.27 -7.54
C LEU A 8 16.05 -4.01 -7.98
N THR A 9 15.82 -2.98 -8.79
CA THR A 9 14.50 -2.65 -9.33
C THR A 9 13.93 -3.71 -10.28
N ASP A 10 14.76 -4.60 -10.84
CA ASP A 10 14.31 -5.74 -11.67
C ASP A 10 13.57 -6.81 -10.86
N LEU A 11 13.70 -6.76 -9.52
CA LEU A 11 13.06 -7.68 -8.59
C LEU A 11 11.71 -7.15 -8.04
N ILE A 12 11.31 -5.93 -8.43
CA ILE A 12 10.02 -5.35 -8.01
C ILE A 12 8.89 -6.05 -8.76
N GLY A 13 7.87 -6.46 -8.01
CA GLY A 13 6.72 -7.18 -8.57
C GLY A 13 6.88 -8.69 -8.56
N ASN A 14 6.04 -9.38 -9.31
CA ASN A 14 5.94 -10.84 -9.34
C ASN A 14 5.87 -11.48 -7.93
N THR A 15 5.20 -10.80 -7.02
CA THR A 15 5.03 -11.25 -5.65
C THR A 15 4.13 -12.48 -5.58
N PRO A 16 4.29 -13.36 -4.58
CA PRO A 16 3.51 -14.58 -4.50
C PRO A 16 2.06 -14.36 -4.06
N LEU A 17 1.19 -15.30 -4.43
CA LEU A 17 -0.07 -15.57 -3.74
C LEU A 17 0.14 -16.67 -2.70
N LEU A 18 -0.52 -16.54 -1.55
CA LEU A 18 -0.51 -17.49 -0.46
C LEU A 18 -1.93 -17.76 0.03
N GLU A 19 -2.32 -19.02 0.17
CA GLU A 19 -3.55 -19.41 0.84
C GLU A 19 -3.39 -19.33 2.37
N LEU A 20 -4.27 -18.58 3.03
CA LEU A 20 -4.28 -18.43 4.48
C LEU A 20 -5.05 -19.60 5.13
N ASN A 21 -4.50 -20.80 5.03
CA ASN A 21 -5.22 -22.03 5.38
C ASN A 21 -5.52 -22.15 6.87
N LYS A 22 -4.53 -21.89 7.74
CA LYS A 22 -4.72 -21.98 9.19
C LYS A 22 -5.63 -20.88 9.71
N TYR A 23 -5.40 -19.64 9.26
CA TYR A 23 -6.25 -18.51 9.61
C TYR A 23 -7.70 -18.77 9.18
N SER A 24 -7.94 -19.20 7.95
CA SER A 24 -9.28 -19.46 7.42
C SER A 24 -9.98 -20.60 8.18
N ALA A 25 -9.24 -21.63 8.58
CA ALA A 25 -9.77 -22.71 9.41
C ALA A 25 -10.22 -22.19 10.80
N THR A 26 -9.47 -21.29 11.44
CA THR A 26 -9.87 -20.69 12.73
C THR A 26 -11.12 -19.84 12.61
N LYS A 27 -11.41 -19.33 11.43
CA LYS A 27 -12.62 -18.53 11.13
C LYS A 27 -13.76 -19.38 10.55
N HIS A 28 -13.59 -20.69 10.45
CA HIS A 28 -14.56 -21.65 9.89
C HIS A 28 -15.04 -21.28 8.47
N LEU A 29 -14.10 -20.82 7.62
CA LEU A 29 -14.39 -20.46 6.24
C LEU A 29 -14.43 -21.71 5.35
N ASP A 30 -15.39 -21.78 4.44
CA ASP A 30 -15.51 -22.88 3.47
C ASP A 30 -14.38 -22.90 2.43
N THR A 31 -13.82 -21.73 2.13
CA THR A 31 -12.74 -21.54 1.16
C THR A 31 -11.65 -20.66 1.78
N PRO A 32 -10.37 -21.02 1.71
CA PRO A 32 -9.29 -20.18 2.21
C PRO A 32 -9.23 -18.83 1.51
N ILE A 33 -8.95 -17.77 2.29
CA ILE A 33 -8.61 -16.46 1.74
C ILE A 33 -7.23 -16.55 1.09
N ILE A 34 -7.07 -15.96 -0.08
CA ILE A 34 -5.80 -15.90 -0.81
C ILE A 34 -5.20 -14.50 -0.63
N ALA A 35 -3.94 -14.44 -0.23
CA ALA A 35 -3.22 -13.21 0.04
C ALA A 35 -2.16 -12.94 -1.03
N LYS A 36 -2.18 -11.76 -1.67
CA LYS A 36 -1.10 -11.22 -2.49
C LYS A 36 -0.08 -10.56 -1.57
N VAL A 37 1.08 -11.20 -1.38
CA VAL A 37 2.04 -10.83 -0.34
C VAL A 37 3.08 -9.85 -0.87
N GLU A 38 2.80 -8.55 -0.73
CA GLU A 38 3.60 -7.46 -1.31
C GLU A 38 4.88 -7.13 -0.54
N TYR A 39 5.09 -7.67 0.67
CA TYR A 39 6.37 -7.46 1.35
C TYR A 39 7.54 -8.21 0.70
N PHE A 40 7.30 -9.10 -0.25
CA PHE A 40 8.35 -9.70 -1.08
C PHE A 40 8.97 -8.75 -2.09
N ASN A 41 8.43 -7.57 -2.28
CA ASN A 41 9.16 -6.51 -2.99
C ASN A 41 10.45 -6.15 -2.24
N PRO A 42 11.53 -5.74 -2.94
CA PRO A 42 12.85 -5.45 -2.34
C PRO A 42 12.83 -4.45 -1.19
N GLY A 43 11.98 -3.43 -1.27
CA GLY A 43 11.78 -2.43 -0.21
C GLY A 43 10.73 -2.83 0.82
N GLY A 44 10.19 -4.07 0.75
CA GLY A 44 9.27 -4.64 1.72
C GLY A 44 7.84 -4.10 1.66
N SER A 45 7.40 -3.54 0.53
CA SER A 45 6.02 -3.08 0.37
C SER A 45 5.54 -2.97 -1.08
N VAL A 46 4.22 -2.90 -1.24
CA VAL A 46 3.53 -2.60 -2.51
C VAL A 46 3.97 -1.27 -3.13
N LYS A 47 4.49 -0.34 -2.34
CA LYS A 47 4.87 1.00 -2.79
C LYS A 47 6.13 1.03 -3.63
N ASP A 48 6.95 -0.01 -3.62
CA ASP A 48 8.07 -0.16 -4.54
C ASP A 48 7.61 -0.08 -5.99
N ARG A 49 6.44 -0.67 -6.29
CA ARG A 49 5.83 -0.66 -7.62
C ARG A 49 5.52 0.75 -8.10
N ILE A 50 4.83 1.54 -7.28
CA ILE A 50 4.46 2.91 -7.66
C ILE A 50 5.66 3.84 -7.67
N ALA A 51 6.64 3.65 -6.80
CA ALA A 51 7.89 4.42 -6.80
C ALA A 51 8.64 4.24 -8.12
N LEU A 52 8.83 2.98 -8.55
CA LEU A 52 9.44 2.68 -9.84
C LEU A 52 8.63 3.26 -11.01
N ALA A 53 7.31 3.10 -10.98
CA ALA A 53 6.45 3.55 -12.08
C ALA A 53 6.42 5.08 -12.21
N MET A 54 6.28 5.81 -11.11
CA MET A 54 6.24 7.28 -11.13
C MET A 54 7.57 7.89 -11.58
N ILE A 55 8.70 7.32 -11.14
CA ILE A 55 10.03 7.74 -11.60
C ILE A 55 10.19 7.44 -13.09
N THR A 56 9.85 6.23 -13.54
CA THR A 56 9.96 5.84 -14.95
C THR A 56 9.05 6.70 -15.86
N ASP A 57 7.81 7.00 -15.45
CA ASP A 57 6.93 7.90 -16.20
C ASP A 57 7.53 9.31 -16.31
N ALA A 58 8.05 9.84 -15.21
CA ALA A 58 8.69 11.16 -15.20
C ALA A 58 9.94 11.22 -16.09
N GLU A 59 10.73 10.16 -16.15
CA GLU A 59 11.88 10.00 -17.08
C GLU A 59 11.40 9.99 -18.54
N GLN A 60 10.42 9.13 -18.86
CA GLN A 60 9.89 8.98 -20.24
C GLN A 60 9.27 10.27 -20.76
N ARG A 61 8.63 11.02 -19.89
CA ARG A 61 8.05 12.33 -20.23
C ARG A 61 9.09 13.46 -20.26
N GLY A 62 10.34 13.17 -19.95
CA GLY A 62 11.43 14.15 -19.91
C GLY A 62 11.29 15.20 -18.80
N ILE A 63 10.44 14.96 -17.81
CA ILE A 63 10.23 15.83 -16.63
C ILE A 63 11.38 15.63 -15.65
N LEU A 64 11.80 14.38 -15.42
CA LEU A 64 12.90 14.02 -14.54
C LEU A 64 14.17 13.79 -15.36
N LYS A 65 15.19 14.64 -15.14
CA LYS A 65 16.49 14.55 -15.82
C LYS A 65 17.48 13.71 -15.00
N PRO A 66 18.47 13.04 -15.63
CA PRO A 66 19.50 12.31 -14.90
C PRO A 66 20.14 13.17 -13.80
N GLY A 67 20.29 12.62 -12.60
CA GLY A 67 20.86 13.32 -11.44
C GLY A 67 19.97 14.41 -10.81
N ALA A 68 18.73 14.58 -11.26
CA ALA A 68 17.80 15.55 -10.70
C ALA A 68 17.39 15.19 -9.26
N THR A 69 16.77 16.16 -8.59
CA THR A 69 16.22 15.98 -7.24
C THR A 69 14.74 15.64 -7.30
N ILE A 70 14.37 14.55 -6.65
CA ILE A 70 12.97 14.18 -6.38
C ILE A 70 12.63 14.68 -4.98
N ILE A 71 11.47 15.28 -4.83
CA ILE A 71 10.93 15.72 -3.54
C ILE A 71 9.59 15.04 -3.36
N GLU A 72 9.31 14.47 -2.18
CA GLU A 72 7.98 13.89 -1.92
C GLU A 72 7.58 14.12 -0.45
N PRO A 73 6.38 14.66 -0.19
CA PRO A 73 5.85 14.76 1.16
C PRO A 73 5.26 13.41 1.58
N THR A 74 6.05 12.60 2.25
CA THR A 74 5.63 11.28 2.73
C THR A 74 6.49 10.77 3.87
N SER A 75 5.89 10.11 4.81
CA SER A 75 6.55 9.41 5.92
C SER A 75 6.38 7.88 5.86
N GLY A 76 5.69 7.41 4.83
CA GLY A 76 5.30 6.02 4.69
C GLY A 76 6.15 5.21 3.69
N ASN A 77 5.60 4.09 3.29
CA ASN A 77 6.24 3.13 2.40
C ASN A 77 6.60 3.71 1.02
N THR A 78 5.87 4.73 0.54
CA THR A 78 6.22 5.42 -0.70
C THR A 78 7.59 6.08 -0.60
N GLY A 79 7.91 6.70 0.54
CA GLY A 79 9.23 7.27 0.78
C GLY A 79 10.35 6.22 0.74
N VAL A 80 10.10 5.03 1.28
CA VAL A 80 11.05 3.90 1.22
C VAL A 80 11.25 3.43 -0.21
N GLY A 81 10.16 3.20 -0.96
CA GLY A 81 10.24 2.80 -2.38
C GLY A 81 10.97 3.85 -3.23
N LEU A 82 10.66 5.14 -3.05
CA LEU A 82 11.35 6.23 -3.74
C LEU A 82 12.83 6.28 -3.38
N ALA A 83 13.19 6.06 -2.11
CA ALA A 83 14.57 6.05 -1.66
C ALA A 83 15.37 4.91 -2.31
N LEU A 84 14.80 3.70 -2.34
CA LEU A 84 15.37 2.54 -3.00
C LEU A 84 15.59 2.81 -4.50
N VAL A 85 14.56 3.25 -5.22
CA VAL A 85 14.64 3.47 -6.67
C VAL A 85 15.59 4.63 -7.00
N SER A 86 15.56 5.71 -6.20
CA SER A 86 16.48 6.85 -6.38
C SER A 86 17.93 6.44 -6.20
N ALA A 87 18.24 5.61 -5.18
CA ALA A 87 19.59 5.06 -4.97
C ALA A 87 20.07 4.24 -6.16
N VAL A 88 19.21 3.38 -6.73
CA VAL A 88 19.55 2.54 -7.90
C VAL A 88 19.73 3.38 -9.17
N ARG A 89 18.94 4.44 -9.34
CA ARG A 89 18.93 5.25 -10.58
C ARG A 89 19.78 6.53 -10.52
N GLY A 90 20.41 6.81 -9.37
CA GLY A 90 21.30 7.97 -9.19
C GLY A 90 20.57 9.31 -9.07
N TYR A 91 19.37 9.32 -8.50
CA TYR A 91 18.63 10.54 -8.17
C TYR A 91 18.89 11.00 -6.74
N HIS A 92 18.84 12.30 -6.52
CA HIS A 92 18.80 12.85 -5.17
C HIS A 92 17.35 12.82 -4.69
N LEU A 93 17.12 12.34 -3.46
CA LEU A 93 15.79 12.30 -2.88
C LEU A 93 15.72 13.16 -1.63
N ILE A 94 14.70 14.00 -1.53
CA ILE A 94 14.34 14.75 -0.34
C ILE A 94 12.93 14.35 0.07
N LEU A 95 12.78 13.82 1.28
CA LEU A 95 11.49 13.49 1.87
C LEU A 95 11.14 14.51 2.94
N THR A 96 9.97 15.13 2.82
CA THR A 96 9.45 16.03 3.86
C THR A 96 8.44 15.26 4.72
N MET A 97 8.58 15.35 6.03
CA MET A 97 7.72 14.65 6.98
C MET A 97 7.67 15.33 8.34
N PRO A 98 6.56 15.16 9.10
CA PRO A 98 6.48 15.68 10.46
C PRO A 98 7.54 15.05 11.38
N GLU A 99 8.07 15.85 12.31
CA GLU A 99 9.04 15.41 13.31
C GLU A 99 8.51 14.34 14.29
N THR A 100 7.20 14.12 14.31
CA THR A 100 6.54 13.04 15.08
C THR A 100 6.74 11.64 14.48
N MET A 101 7.29 11.55 13.27
CA MET A 101 7.59 10.26 12.64
C MET A 101 8.73 9.55 13.38
N SER A 102 8.62 8.22 13.49
CA SER A 102 9.57 7.40 14.23
C SER A 102 11.00 7.52 13.69
N VAL A 103 11.97 7.37 14.57
CA VAL A 103 13.41 7.43 14.23
C VAL A 103 13.77 6.32 13.25
N GLU A 104 13.18 5.13 13.42
CA GLU A 104 13.41 3.96 12.55
C GLU A 104 13.03 4.27 11.09
N ARG A 105 11.88 4.89 10.87
CA ARG A 105 11.42 5.31 9.52
C ARG A 105 12.36 6.34 8.91
N ARG A 106 12.82 7.31 9.70
CA ARG A 106 13.79 8.31 9.23
C ARG A 106 15.14 7.69 8.89
N ASN A 107 15.62 6.78 9.72
CA ASN A 107 16.88 6.10 9.51
C ASN A 107 16.84 5.14 8.30
N LEU A 108 15.73 4.46 8.08
CA LEU A 108 15.55 3.57 6.93
C LEU A 108 15.74 4.33 5.60
N VAL A 109 15.09 5.45 5.41
CA VAL A 109 15.22 6.23 4.17
C VAL A 109 16.60 6.91 4.05
N LYS A 110 17.20 7.34 5.17
CA LYS A 110 18.58 7.86 5.19
C LYS A 110 19.61 6.81 4.82
N ALA A 111 19.37 5.53 5.19
CA ALA A 111 20.26 4.43 4.81
C ALA A 111 20.33 4.23 3.29
N TYR A 112 19.28 4.57 2.56
CA TYR A 112 19.26 4.62 1.09
C TYR A 112 19.86 5.92 0.52
N GLY A 113 20.33 6.85 1.35
CA GLY A 113 20.91 8.13 0.92
C GLY A 113 19.90 9.28 0.78
N ALA A 114 18.64 9.10 1.18
CA ALA A 114 17.66 10.19 1.13
C ALA A 114 17.92 11.25 2.21
N ARG A 115 17.75 12.52 1.84
CA ARG A 115 17.70 13.63 2.78
C ARG A 115 16.30 13.71 3.38
N VAL A 116 16.22 13.87 4.70
CA VAL A 116 14.95 14.04 5.43
C VAL A 116 14.84 15.48 5.93
N GLU A 117 13.81 16.16 5.50
CA GLU A 117 13.39 17.48 5.99
C GLU A 117 12.25 17.31 6.99
N LEU A 118 12.51 17.63 8.24
CA LEU A 118 11.50 17.55 9.29
C LEU A 118 10.70 18.84 9.37
N THR A 119 9.38 18.72 9.50
CA THR A 119 8.45 19.84 9.71
C THR A 119 7.80 19.73 11.08
N SER A 120 7.22 20.83 11.56
CA SER A 120 6.54 20.86 12.86
C SER A 120 5.47 19.78 12.96
N GLY A 121 5.49 19.01 14.03
CA GLY A 121 4.48 17.99 14.32
C GLY A 121 3.06 18.54 14.42
N LYS A 122 2.92 19.81 14.81
CA LYS A 122 1.61 20.51 14.90
C LYS A 122 0.95 20.69 13.54
N ASP A 123 1.75 20.88 12.48
CA ASP A 123 1.26 21.09 11.13
C ASP A 123 0.97 19.75 10.39
N GLY A 124 1.36 18.64 10.95
CA GLY A 124 1.14 17.30 10.37
C GLY A 124 1.61 17.21 8.92
N MET A 125 0.88 16.44 8.09
CA MET A 125 1.21 16.29 6.67
C MET A 125 1.02 17.57 5.85
N THR A 126 0.14 18.48 6.27
CA THR A 126 -0.02 19.79 5.60
C THR A 126 1.27 20.59 5.64
N GLY A 127 1.98 20.59 6.78
CA GLY A 127 3.29 21.20 6.91
C GLY A 127 4.35 20.57 6.01
N ALA A 128 4.34 19.23 5.90
CA ALA A 128 5.25 18.50 5.02
C ALA A 128 5.00 18.83 3.54
N ILE A 129 3.74 18.92 3.11
CA ILE A 129 3.36 19.30 1.74
C ILE A 129 3.83 20.72 1.43
N ARG A 130 3.56 21.69 2.33
CA ARG A 130 4.01 23.06 2.18
C ARG A 130 5.54 23.13 2.02
N ARG A 131 6.29 22.41 2.86
CA ARG A 131 7.75 22.40 2.79
C ARG A 131 8.26 21.75 1.49
N ALA A 132 7.61 20.72 0.99
CA ALA A 132 7.95 20.13 -0.32
C ALA A 132 7.79 21.13 -1.46
N GLU A 133 6.71 21.91 -1.46
CA GLU A 133 6.47 22.96 -2.47
C GLU A 133 7.47 24.14 -2.36
N GLU A 134 7.91 24.50 -1.16
CA GLU A 134 8.97 25.47 -0.94
C GLU A 134 10.28 24.98 -1.54
N LEU A 135 10.70 23.74 -1.19
CA LEU A 135 11.92 23.11 -1.72
C LEU A 135 11.90 23.00 -3.25
N LYS A 136 10.74 22.70 -3.83
CA LYS A 136 10.60 22.68 -5.29
C LYS A 136 10.90 24.04 -5.94
N ARG A 137 10.52 25.14 -5.29
CA ARG A 137 10.85 26.50 -5.75
C ARG A 137 12.32 26.85 -5.53
N GLU A 138 12.91 26.35 -4.42
CA GLU A 138 14.30 26.59 -4.05
C GLU A 138 15.31 25.79 -4.91
N ILE A 139 14.89 24.61 -5.41
CA ILE A 139 15.78 23.67 -6.14
C ILE A 139 15.31 23.58 -7.61
N PRO A 140 15.95 24.32 -8.53
CA PRO A 140 15.59 24.28 -9.94
C PRO A 140 15.70 22.87 -10.53
N GLY A 141 14.71 22.47 -11.33
CA GLY A 141 14.67 21.15 -11.97
C GLY A 141 14.25 20.00 -11.05
N SER A 142 13.92 20.28 -9.79
CA SER A 142 13.36 19.26 -8.90
C SER A 142 11.91 18.92 -9.27
N VAL A 143 11.51 17.68 -8.92
CA VAL A 143 10.18 17.12 -9.25
C VAL A 143 9.50 16.60 -8.00
N ILE A 144 8.21 16.92 -7.81
CA ILE A 144 7.32 16.25 -6.85
C ILE A 144 6.47 15.25 -7.66
N LEU A 145 6.47 13.99 -7.25
CA LEU A 145 5.82 12.92 -8.01
C LEU A 145 4.32 12.78 -7.72
N GLN A 146 3.86 13.23 -6.53
CA GLN A 146 2.44 13.35 -6.16
C GLN A 146 1.67 12.04 -6.19
N GLN A 147 2.00 11.09 -5.30
CA GLN A 147 1.43 9.75 -5.26
C GLN A 147 -0.12 9.69 -5.27
N PHE A 148 -0.80 10.71 -4.73
CA PHE A 148 -2.27 10.76 -4.65
C PHE A 148 -2.96 11.26 -5.93
N GLU A 149 -2.19 11.77 -6.90
CA GLU A 149 -2.70 12.36 -8.14
C GLU A 149 -2.05 11.74 -9.40
N ASN A 150 -0.89 11.12 -9.26
CA ASN A 150 -0.10 10.63 -10.38
C ASN A 150 -0.73 9.39 -11.03
N PRO A 151 -1.10 9.46 -12.32
CA PRO A 151 -1.76 8.35 -13.01
C PRO A 151 -0.86 7.10 -13.17
N ALA A 152 0.47 7.25 -13.07
CA ALA A 152 1.39 6.11 -13.09
C ALA A 152 1.16 5.16 -11.91
N ASN A 153 0.59 5.66 -10.79
CA ASN A 153 0.24 4.85 -9.63
C ASN A 153 -0.83 3.79 -9.97
N PRO A 154 -2.08 4.10 -10.30
CA PRO A 154 -3.05 3.07 -10.67
C PRO A 154 -2.63 2.31 -11.94
N GLN A 155 -1.93 2.96 -12.88
CA GLN A 155 -1.50 2.34 -14.12
C GLN A 155 -0.52 1.18 -13.90
N THR A 156 0.44 1.30 -12.97
CA THR A 156 1.35 0.18 -12.69
C THR A 156 0.61 -1.02 -12.11
N HIS A 157 -0.40 -0.81 -11.25
CA HIS A 157 -1.21 -1.89 -10.70
C HIS A 157 -2.10 -2.56 -11.76
N TYR A 158 -2.61 -1.77 -12.72
CA TYR A 158 -3.33 -2.29 -13.87
C TYR A 158 -2.41 -3.15 -14.77
N LEU A 159 -1.19 -2.69 -15.06
CA LEU A 159 -0.27 -3.37 -15.96
C LEU A 159 0.44 -4.58 -15.34
N THR A 160 0.65 -4.57 -14.01
CA THR A 160 1.45 -5.59 -13.32
C THR A 160 0.64 -6.36 -12.28
N THR A 161 0.30 -5.78 -11.15
CA THR A 161 -0.30 -6.46 -10.00
C THR A 161 -1.62 -7.16 -10.35
N GLY A 162 -2.51 -6.49 -11.08
CA GLY A 162 -3.78 -7.06 -11.52
C GLY A 162 -3.60 -8.22 -12.51
N LYS A 163 -2.64 -8.09 -13.42
CA LYS A 163 -2.26 -9.16 -14.33
C LYS A 163 -1.66 -10.36 -13.59
N GLU A 164 -0.74 -10.11 -12.67
CA GLU A 164 -0.14 -11.17 -11.83
C GLU A 164 -1.21 -11.96 -11.07
N ILE A 165 -2.16 -11.27 -10.42
CA ILE A 165 -3.25 -11.93 -9.69
C ILE A 165 -4.08 -12.81 -10.63
N TRP A 166 -4.44 -12.28 -11.81
CA TRP A 166 -5.22 -13.05 -12.79
C TRP A 166 -4.49 -14.30 -13.25
N GLU A 167 -3.21 -14.18 -13.61
CA GLU A 167 -2.40 -15.30 -14.08
C GLU A 167 -2.15 -16.34 -12.96
N GLN A 168 -1.83 -15.89 -11.75
CA GLN A 168 -1.57 -16.75 -10.60
C GLN A 168 -2.82 -17.48 -10.10
N THR A 169 -4.01 -16.92 -10.30
CA THR A 169 -5.28 -17.58 -9.98
C THR A 169 -5.84 -18.40 -11.16
N GLU A 170 -5.16 -18.43 -12.29
CA GLU A 170 -5.67 -19.03 -13.54
C GLU A 170 -7.04 -18.44 -13.94
N GLY A 171 -7.25 -17.16 -13.66
CA GLY A 171 -8.53 -16.48 -13.89
C GLY A 171 -9.65 -16.87 -12.91
N LYS A 172 -9.37 -17.68 -11.93
CA LYS A 172 -10.36 -18.15 -10.95
C LYS A 172 -10.36 -17.25 -9.72
N ILE A 173 -10.96 -16.09 -9.85
CA ILE A 173 -11.15 -15.10 -8.78
C ILE A 173 -12.57 -14.54 -8.86
N ASP A 174 -13.27 -14.49 -7.72
CA ASP A 174 -14.63 -13.96 -7.63
C ASP A 174 -14.65 -12.58 -6.96
N ILE A 175 -13.81 -12.38 -5.94
CA ILE A 175 -13.79 -11.13 -5.15
C ILE A 175 -12.36 -10.71 -4.93
N PHE A 176 -12.07 -9.43 -5.18
CA PHE A 176 -10.79 -8.79 -4.85
C PHE A 176 -11.00 -7.73 -3.76
N VAL A 177 -10.15 -7.74 -2.72
CA VAL A 177 -10.27 -6.86 -1.56
C VAL A 177 -8.95 -6.12 -1.35
N ALA A 178 -8.98 -4.79 -1.20
CA ALA A 178 -7.77 -4.04 -0.87
C ALA A 178 -8.06 -2.76 -0.08
N GLY A 179 -7.16 -2.42 0.85
CA GLY A 179 -7.17 -1.17 1.59
C GLY A 179 -6.87 0.05 0.71
N VAL A 180 -7.51 1.17 1.03
CA VAL A 180 -7.39 2.43 0.28
C VAL A 180 -6.54 3.44 1.03
N GLY A 181 -5.28 3.59 0.63
CA GLY A 181 -4.42 4.73 0.98
C GLY A 181 -4.47 5.79 -0.11
N THR A 182 -3.73 5.60 -1.19
CA THR A 182 -3.82 6.44 -2.39
C THR A 182 -4.96 6.04 -3.33
N GLY A 183 -5.52 4.84 -3.17
CA GLY A 183 -6.54 4.30 -4.06
C GLY A 183 -6.00 3.63 -5.33
N GLY A 184 -4.74 3.87 -5.68
CA GLY A 184 -4.16 3.34 -6.93
C GLY A 184 -4.15 1.81 -7.01
N THR A 185 -3.91 1.12 -5.90
CA THR A 185 -3.88 -0.35 -5.85
C THR A 185 -5.23 -0.95 -6.19
N VAL A 186 -6.29 -0.59 -5.46
CA VAL A 186 -7.63 -1.15 -5.67
C VAL A 186 -8.19 -0.76 -7.04
N SER A 187 -7.94 0.49 -7.47
CA SER A 187 -8.42 1.00 -8.77
C SER A 187 -7.73 0.33 -9.95
N GLY A 188 -6.39 0.25 -9.93
CA GLY A 188 -5.63 -0.36 -11.02
C GLY A 188 -5.88 -1.86 -11.14
N ILE A 189 -5.86 -2.59 -10.02
CA ILE A 189 -6.16 -4.02 -9.99
C ILE A 189 -7.62 -4.26 -10.38
N GLY A 190 -8.55 -3.54 -9.76
CA GLY A 190 -9.98 -3.68 -10.03
C GLY A 190 -10.31 -3.48 -11.51
N ARG A 191 -9.76 -2.42 -12.13
CA ARG A 191 -9.92 -2.17 -13.56
C ARG A 191 -9.41 -3.34 -14.41
N ARG A 192 -8.22 -3.87 -14.11
CA ARG A 192 -7.65 -4.99 -14.86
C ARG A 192 -8.47 -6.27 -14.70
N LEU A 193 -8.89 -6.58 -13.47
CA LEU A 193 -9.68 -7.79 -13.21
C LEU A 193 -11.05 -7.72 -13.88
N LYS A 194 -11.74 -6.57 -13.82
CA LYS A 194 -13.04 -6.38 -14.48
C LYS A 194 -12.94 -6.40 -16.02
N GLU A 195 -11.81 -6.00 -16.59
CA GLU A 195 -11.55 -6.11 -18.03
C GLU A 195 -11.43 -7.58 -18.45
N TYR A 196 -10.81 -8.43 -17.65
CA TYR A 196 -10.72 -9.87 -17.89
C TYR A 196 -12.04 -10.59 -17.61
N ASN A 197 -12.71 -10.23 -16.52
CA ASN A 197 -14.00 -10.79 -16.11
C ASN A 197 -14.83 -9.72 -15.38
N PRO A 198 -15.86 -9.14 -16.02
CA PRO A 198 -16.68 -8.09 -15.43
C PRO A 198 -17.48 -8.53 -14.19
N ASN A 199 -17.59 -9.84 -13.94
CA ASN A 199 -18.28 -10.38 -12.76
C ASN A 199 -17.40 -10.38 -11.49
N VAL A 200 -16.11 -10.09 -11.59
CA VAL A 200 -15.25 -9.97 -10.39
C VAL A 200 -15.72 -8.79 -9.55
N LYS A 201 -16.07 -9.07 -8.30
CA LYS A 201 -16.41 -8.05 -7.32
C LYS A 201 -15.18 -7.40 -6.76
N VAL A 202 -15.11 -6.08 -6.75
CA VAL A 202 -13.99 -5.29 -6.22
C VAL A 202 -14.44 -4.55 -4.97
N VAL A 203 -13.77 -4.82 -3.86
CA VAL A 203 -14.12 -4.27 -2.54
C VAL A 203 -12.98 -3.43 -2.00
N ALA A 204 -13.28 -2.17 -1.74
CA ALA A 204 -12.37 -1.23 -1.08
C ALA A 204 -12.51 -1.32 0.45
N VAL A 205 -11.42 -1.05 1.16
CA VAL A 205 -11.40 -1.05 2.63
C VAL A 205 -10.89 0.28 3.15
N GLU A 206 -11.61 0.87 4.08
CA GLU A 206 -11.23 2.09 4.78
C GLU A 206 -11.41 1.97 6.30
N PRO A 207 -10.76 2.82 7.13
CA PRO A 207 -10.97 2.82 8.57
C PRO A 207 -12.37 3.32 8.93
N ALA A 208 -13.08 2.62 9.82
CA ALA A 208 -14.44 2.97 10.24
C ALA A 208 -14.55 4.39 10.85
N SER A 209 -13.51 4.82 11.58
CA SER A 209 -13.46 6.17 12.17
C SER A 209 -13.05 7.27 11.18
N SER A 210 -12.75 6.93 9.91
CA SER A 210 -12.38 7.86 8.85
C SER A 210 -12.93 7.39 7.50
N ALA A 211 -14.22 7.06 7.46
CA ALA A 211 -14.90 6.42 6.33
C ALA A 211 -15.33 7.44 5.25
N VAL A 212 -14.35 8.11 4.67
CA VAL A 212 -14.57 9.19 3.69
C VAL A 212 -15.08 8.69 2.34
N LEU A 213 -14.77 7.44 1.95
CA LEU A 213 -15.26 6.83 0.73
C LEU A 213 -16.77 6.52 0.83
N ASN A 214 -17.25 6.22 2.04
CA ASN A 214 -18.65 6.05 2.39
C ASN A 214 -19.35 7.38 2.76
N GLY A 215 -18.72 8.53 2.48
CA GLY A 215 -19.29 9.86 2.67
C GLY A 215 -19.34 10.34 4.13
N LYS A 216 -18.62 9.68 5.04
CA LYS A 216 -18.50 10.10 6.44
C LYS A 216 -17.34 11.09 6.62
N PRO A 217 -17.32 11.88 7.72
CA PRO A 217 -16.18 12.75 8.03
C PRO A 217 -14.89 11.96 8.22
N SER A 218 -13.75 12.59 7.90
CA SER A 218 -12.44 12.07 8.27
C SER A 218 -12.23 12.14 9.79
N GLY A 219 -11.50 11.18 10.35
CA GLY A 219 -11.19 11.12 11.75
C GLY A 219 -9.87 10.38 12.04
N PRO A 220 -9.37 10.44 13.28
CA PRO A 220 -8.17 9.73 13.67
C PRO A 220 -8.40 8.21 13.67
N HIS A 221 -7.41 7.46 13.23
CA HIS A 221 -7.42 5.99 13.25
C HIS A 221 -6.01 5.44 13.44
N LYS A 222 -5.91 4.15 13.76
CA LYS A 222 -4.64 3.44 14.02
C LYS A 222 -4.15 2.62 12.82
N ILE A 223 -4.96 2.48 11.76
CA ILE A 223 -4.64 1.63 10.60
C ILE A 223 -3.70 2.38 9.66
N GLN A 224 -2.39 2.36 9.96
CA GLN A 224 -1.39 3.04 9.15
C GLN A 224 -1.37 2.48 7.72
N GLY A 225 -1.18 3.38 6.74
CA GLY A 225 -1.04 3.04 5.32
C GLY A 225 -2.32 3.16 4.49
N ILE A 226 -3.49 3.27 5.14
CA ILE A 226 -4.79 3.54 4.51
C ILE A 226 -5.49 4.71 5.19
N GLY A 227 -6.63 5.16 4.69
CA GLY A 227 -7.43 6.21 5.32
C GLY A 227 -6.75 7.59 5.26
N ALA A 228 -6.51 8.13 4.08
CA ALA A 228 -5.83 9.42 3.88
C ALA A 228 -6.62 10.64 4.42
N GLY A 229 -7.89 10.46 4.80
CA GLY A 229 -8.76 11.53 5.27
C GLY A 229 -9.44 12.34 4.17
N PHE A 230 -9.23 11.96 2.93
CA PHE A 230 -9.86 12.52 1.72
C PHE A 230 -9.96 11.45 0.63
N VAL A 231 -10.76 11.70 -0.41
CA VAL A 231 -10.85 10.82 -1.58
C VAL A 231 -9.72 11.19 -2.56
N PRO A 232 -8.74 10.28 -2.78
CA PRO A 232 -7.61 10.57 -3.67
C PRO A 232 -8.03 10.64 -5.14
N LYS A 233 -7.33 11.43 -5.96
CA LYS A 233 -7.58 11.48 -7.41
C LYS A 233 -7.22 10.19 -8.15
N THR A 234 -6.36 9.36 -7.57
CA THR A 234 -5.99 8.04 -8.08
C THR A 234 -6.98 6.93 -7.70
N TYR A 235 -8.03 7.26 -6.94
CA TYR A 235 -9.14 6.36 -6.63
C TYR A 235 -10.22 6.45 -7.71
N ASP A 236 -10.54 5.32 -8.31
CA ASP A 236 -11.59 5.20 -9.34
C ASP A 236 -12.80 4.47 -8.76
N ALA A 237 -13.80 5.22 -8.33
CA ALA A 237 -15.03 4.68 -7.77
C ALA A 237 -15.84 3.82 -8.77
N SER A 238 -15.63 4.02 -10.08
CA SER A 238 -16.40 3.31 -11.12
C SER A 238 -16.08 1.81 -11.20
N VAL A 239 -14.94 1.39 -10.67
CA VAL A 239 -14.54 -0.03 -10.63
C VAL A 239 -14.80 -0.70 -9.28
N ILE A 240 -15.29 0.05 -8.29
CA ILE A 240 -15.53 -0.44 -6.92
C ILE A 240 -17.01 -0.82 -6.77
N ASP A 241 -17.25 -2.04 -6.31
CA ASP A 241 -18.62 -2.54 -6.09
C ASP A 241 -19.10 -2.33 -4.65
N GLU A 242 -18.16 -2.28 -3.69
CA GLU A 242 -18.48 -2.10 -2.27
C GLU A 242 -17.30 -1.47 -1.53
N VAL A 243 -17.59 -0.70 -0.48
CA VAL A 243 -16.62 -0.18 0.46
C VAL A 243 -16.94 -0.70 1.86
N LEU A 244 -15.97 -1.34 2.51
CA LEU A 244 -16.08 -1.84 3.88
C LEU A 244 -15.31 -0.97 4.85
N ASP A 245 -15.99 -0.55 5.91
CA ASP A 245 -15.41 0.18 7.04
C ASP A 245 -14.89 -0.83 8.07
N ILE A 246 -13.61 -0.75 8.44
CA ILE A 246 -12.98 -1.68 9.38
C ILE A 246 -12.50 -0.93 10.62
N ASP A 247 -12.81 -1.48 11.80
CA ASP A 247 -12.37 -0.94 13.06
C ASP A 247 -10.89 -1.21 13.34
N ASN A 248 -10.27 -0.30 14.13
CA ASN A 248 -8.85 -0.41 14.48
C ASN A 248 -8.53 -1.74 15.16
N ASP A 249 -9.37 -2.16 16.10
CA ASP A 249 -9.12 -3.34 16.92
C ASP A 249 -9.24 -4.63 16.12
N ASP A 250 -10.18 -4.69 15.18
CA ASP A 250 -10.33 -5.83 14.27
C ASP A 250 -9.13 -5.94 13.32
N ALA A 251 -8.64 -4.82 12.82
CA ALA A 251 -7.43 -4.79 11.98
C ALA A 251 -6.19 -5.27 12.77
N ILE A 252 -6.02 -4.80 14.01
CA ILE A 252 -4.88 -5.14 14.87
C ILE A 252 -4.95 -6.62 15.29
N ARG A 253 -6.12 -7.08 15.76
CA ARG A 253 -6.35 -8.49 16.14
C ARG A 253 -6.04 -9.42 14.98
N THR A 254 -6.57 -9.12 13.80
CA THR A 254 -6.33 -9.94 12.60
C THR A 254 -4.86 -9.93 12.19
N GLY A 255 -4.17 -8.79 12.28
CA GLY A 255 -2.73 -8.71 12.02
C GLY A 255 -1.90 -9.61 12.95
N ARG A 256 -2.26 -9.67 14.26
CA ARG A 256 -1.64 -10.58 15.23
C ARG A 256 -1.95 -12.05 14.93
N GLU A 257 -3.20 -12.35 14.55
CA GLU A 257 -3.62 -13.70 14.16
C GLU A 257 -2.87 -14.19 12.92
N LEU A 258 -2.62 -13.35 11.94
CA LEU A 258 -1.81 -13.69 10.76
C LEU A 258 -0.39 -14.07 11.14
N ALA A 259 0.24 -13.33 12.05
CA ALA A 259 1.57 -13.67 12.55
C ALA A 259 1.57 -15.01 13.31
N ALA A 260 0.60 -15.21 14.19
CA ALA A 260 0.52 -16.42 15.04
C ALA A 260 0.13 -17.68 14.26
N ASN A 261 -0.81 -17.58 13.32
CA ASN A 261 -1.36 -18.73 12.61
C ASN A 261 -0.60 -19.07 11.34
N GLU A 262 -0.20 -18.07 10.55
CA GLU A 262 0.41 -18.25 9.23
C GLU A 262 1.92 -17.94 9.21
N GLY A 263 2.48 -17.37 10.29
CA GLY A 263 3.85 -16.86 10.31
C GLY A 263 4.03 -15.60 9.46
N LEU A 264 2.93 -14.93 9.09
CA LEU A 264 2.94 -13.72 8.27
C LEU A 264 3.03 -12.48 9.15
N LEU A 265 4.23 -11.95 9.31
CA LEU A 265 4.46 -10.68 9.99
C LEU A 265 4.19 -9.52 9.03
N THR A 266 3.00 -8.93 9.11
CA THR A 266 2.51 -7.89 8.19
C THR A 266 2.07 -6.63 8.92
N GLY A 267 1.88 -5.51 8.19
CA GLY A 267 1.41 -4.26 8.77
C GLY A 267 -0.09 -4.27 9.12
N ILE A 268 -0.54 -3.23 9.84
CA ILE A 268 -1.92 -3.12 10.35
C ILE A 268 -2.94 -3.14 9.21
N SER A 269 -2.65 -2.49 8.07
CA SER A 269 -3.54 -2.46 6.92
C SER A 269 -3.75 -3.83 6.26
N SER A 270 -2.78 -4.76 6.42
CA SER A 270 -2.96 -6.15 6.02
C SER A 270 -4.02 -6.84 6.87
N GLY A 271 -3.99 -6.61 8.19
CA GLY A 271 -5.04 -7.10 9.10
C GLY A 271 -6.42 -6.58 8.72
N ALA A 272 -6.54 -5.29 8.40
CA ALA A 272 -7.79 -4.70 7.94
C ALA A 272 -8.31 -5.36 6.64
N ALA A 273 -7.42 -5.57 5.66
CA ALA A 273 -7.78 -6.18 4.38
C ALA A 273 -8.22 -7.66 4.53
N VAL A 274 -7.52 -8.43 5.38
CA VAL A 274 -7.89 -9.83 5.66
C VAL A 274 -9.17 -9.91 6.47
N TYR A 275 -9.39 -9.02 7.44
CA TYR A 275 -10.65 -9.00 8.18
C TYR A 275 -11.84 -8.68 7.27
N ALA A 276 -11.71 -7.70 6.38
CA ALA A 276 -12.72 -7.41 5.36
C ALA A 276 -13.00 -8.62 4.46
N ALA A 277 -11.96 -9.34 4.03
CA ALA A 277 -12.10 -10.58 3.26
C ALA A 277 -12.82 -11.67 4.06
N THR A 278 -12.57 -11.76 5.38
CA THR A 278 -13.25 -12.69 6.29
C THR A 278 -14.75 -12.39 6.38
N LEU A 279 -15.12 -11.11 6.57
CA LEU A 279 -16.52 -10.70 6.59
C LEU A 279 -17.25 -11.06 5.29
N LEU A 280 -16.57 -10.89 4.15
CA LEU A 280 -17.13 -11.27 2.85
C LEU A 280 -17.25 -12.79 2.70
N ALA A 281 -16.26 -13.57 3.15
CA ALA A 281 -16.29 -15.02 3.07
C ALA A 281 -17.40 -15.66 3.94
N GLN A 282 -17.75 -15.01 5.05
CA GLN A 282 -18.81 -15.46 5.96
C GLN A 282 -20.22 -15.17 5.45
N ARG A 283 -20.37 -14.37 4.39
CA ARG A 283 -21.69 -14.10 3.80
C ARG A 283 -22.22 -15.33 3.06
N PRO A 284 -23.46 -15.73 3.26
CA PRO A 284 -24.04 -16.91 2.59
C PRO A 284 -23.93 -16.89 1.06
N GLU A 285 -24.11 -15.72 0.44
CA GLU A 285 -24.03 -15.53 -1.01
C GLU A 285 -22.61 -15.67 -1.58
N ASN A 286 -21.61 -15.65 -0.71
CA ASN A 286 -20.20 -15.81 -1.09
C ASN A 286 -19.62 -17.19 -0.77
N ARG A 287 -20.46 -18.11 -0.35
CA ARG A 287 -20.04 -19.48 -0.03
C ARG A 287 -19.34 -20.13 -1.22
N GLY A 288 -18.15 -20.68 -0.98
CA GLY A 288 -17.31 -21.31 -2.01
C GLY A 288 -16.64 -20.35 -2.99
N LYS A 289 -16.85 -19.04 -2.87
CA LYS A 289 -16.17 -18.05 -3.72
C LYS A 289 -14.70 -17.90 -3.35
N ARG A 290 -13.90 -17.66 -4.36
CA ARG A 290 -12.46 -17.40 -4.23
C ARG A 290 -12.23 -15.91 -4.01
N ILE A 291 -11.75 -15.57 -2.80
CA ILE A 291 -11.48 -14.19 -2.37
C ILE A 291 -9.97 -13.97 -2.33
N VAL A 292 -9.50 -12.96 -3.05
CA VAL A 292 -8.11 -12.53 -3.04
C VAL A 292 -8.00 -11.17 -2.36
N THR A 293 -7.09 -11.05 -1.40
CA THR A 293 -6.77 -9.78 -0.75
C THR A 293 -5.30 -9.43 -0.93
N LEU A 294 -4.90 -8.19 -0.65
CA LEU A 294 -3.54 -7.73 -0.78
C LEU A 294 -2.97 -7.33 0.58
N LEU A 295 -1.80 -7.87 0.93
CA LEU A 295 -1.04 -7.55 2.14
C LEU A 295 0.06 -6.55 1.77
N PRO A 296 -0.09 -5.25 2.11
CA PRO A 296 0.73 -4.19 1.53
C PRO A 296 2.21 -4.21 1.93
N ASP A 297 2.55 -4.60 3.18
CA ASP A 297 3.91 -4.43 3.69
C ASP A 297 4.29 -5.38 4.82
N THR A 298 5.59 -5.34 5.18
CA THR A 298 6.16 -6.10 6.30
C THR A 298 5.76 -5.52 7.66
N GLY A 299 5.55 -6.41 8.64
CA GLY A 299 5.24 -6.05 10.02
C GLY A 299 6.42 -5.53 10.83
N GLU A 300 7.67 -5.72 10.39
CA GLU A 300 8.86 -5.23 11.08
C GLU A 300 8.84 -3.71 11.31
N ARG A 301 8.17 -2.97 10.44
CA ARG A 301 7.96 -1.50 10.56
C ARG A 301 7.00 -1.09 11.66
N TYR A 302 6.33 -2.05 12.30
CA TYR A 302 5.24 -1.84 13.27
C TYR A 302 5.54 -2.42 14.65
N LEU A 303 6.77 -2.96 14.89
CA LEU A 303 7.13 -3.61 16.14
C LEU A 303 7.03 -2.67 17.35
N SER A 304 7.26 -1.37 17.16
CA SER A 304 7.10 -0.33 18.20
C SER A 304 5.73 0.37 18.17
N THR A 305 4.73 -0.23 17.50
CA THR A 305 3.36 0.32 17.42
C THR A 305 2.37 -0.54 18.19
N VAL A 306 1.12 -0.05 18.30
CA VAL A 306 0.01 -0.79 18.93
C VAL A 306 -0.24 -2.18 18.33
N LEU A 307 0.23 -2.45 17.11
CA LEU A 307 0.06 -3.75 16.49
C LEU A 307 0.69 -4.87 17.33
N TYR A 308 1.90 -4.66 17.85
CA TYR A 308 2.65 -5.65 18.62
C TYR A 308 2.91 -5.23 20.07
N ALA A 309 2.24 -4.19 20.57
CA ALA A 309 2.24 -3.79 21.96
C ALA A 309 1.23 -4.64 22.76
N PHE A 310 1.56 -5.91 22.98
CA PHE A 310 0.61 -6.89 23.55
C PHE A 310 0.15 -6.52 24.95
N ASP A 311 1.05 -6.01 25.80
CA ASP A 311 0.76 -5.67 27.19
C ASP A 311 0.03 -4.31 27.30
N GLU A 312 0.42 -3.32 26.50
CA GLU A 312 -0.14 -1.96 26.52
C GLU A 312 -1.45 -1.87 25.71
N TYR A 313 -1.68 -2.80 24.80
CA TYR A 313 -2.88 -2.86 23.96
C TYR A 313 -3.39 -4.31 23.84
N PRO A 314 -3.92 -4.88 24.93
CA PRO A 314 -4.49 -6.24 24.91
C PRO A 314 -5.80 -6.25 24.12
N LEU A 315 -5.99 -7.26 23.25
CA LEU A 315 -7.19 -7.46 22.40
C LEU A 315 -7.65 -8.92 22.47
#